data_ef2921e4bf93407c0abaca48960732a8
#
_entry.id   ef2921e4bf93407c0abaca48960732a8
#
_cell.length_a   1.000
_cell.length_b   1.000
_cell.length_c   1.000
_cell.angle_alpha   90.00
_cell.angle_beta   90.00
_cell.angle_gamma   90.00
#
_symmetry.space_group_name_H-M   'P 1'
#
loop_
_entity.id
_entity.type
_entity.pdbx_description
1 polymer ?
#
loop_
_entity_poly.entity_id
_entity_poly.type
_entity_poly.pdbx_seq_one_letter_code
_entity_poly.pdbx_strand_id
1 'polypeptide(L)'
;MRKRQLYILSLLSVFCAFGNNCVYGQESSDYGQERNVYEQNGFAYGQQNSAFGQKSSQFPMERLDRGLVALPAAGKGIYLSWRLLGTDSKNVCFDIERDGKVIAHHIRVTNFTDVKGSPAHSYRLISYPDEPKMDAPMQREVSKPVKPWTDLYKSLPINRPEGGTAPDGRAYVYTPNDCSVGDVDGDGEYELIVKWDPSNSHDNSHDGYTGDVILDCYKFDGTQLWRINLGKNIRAGAHYTQFLVFDFDGDGKAEMICKTSAGSIDGQGRFVSESATDAEIRSLDNAADYRNNRGRIKNGPELLTVFNGETGKAMHTIWYNPNRAFGVGRQVAEGERLEADGFPAYSSVWGDQDNYGNRGERYLAGVAYLDGAAHRPSAVMCRGYYTRSYLWAVDFDGKQLTTKWLHASLTPHDWVVMDGEGKVIKEAHGLSATAFAQGAHSLAVGDVDGDGCDEITYGSAAINHDGSLLYSTGLGHGDALHLSDLDPDRPGLEVFMVHEERPYGSDFRDARTGEILYRTLDRDDAGRGVAADIDGRHRGFEMWSLDRRE
;
A
#
# COMPACT_ATOMS: atom_id res chain seq x y z
N MET A 1 34.76 6.96 -9.51
CA MET A 1 33.38 6.49 -9.26
C MET A 1 32.49 7.72 -9.17
N ARG A 2 31.60 7.95 -10.12
CA ARG A 2 30.67 9.09 -10.05
C ARG A 2 29.44 8.66 -9.26
N LYS A 3 29.25 9.22 -8.07
CA LYS A 3 27.97 9.12 -7.34
C LYS A 3 26.90 9.79 -8.21
N ARG A 4 25.89 9.04 -8.65
CA ARG A 4 24.70 9.63 -9.26
C ARG A 4 23.74 9.96 -8.11
N GLN A 5 23.39 11.24 -8.01
CA GLN A 5 22.32 11.69 -7.12
C GLN A 5 20.97 11.35 -7.76
N LEU A 6 20.09 10.77 -6.98
CA LEU A 6 18.70 10.56 -7.35
C LEU A 6 17.88 11.73 -6.83
N TYR A 7 17.08 12.34 -7.70
CA TYR A 7 16.13 13.38 -7.32
C TYR A 7 14.79 12.71 -7.04
N ILE A 8 14.38 12.65 -5.78
CA ILE A 8 13.07 12.12 -5.39
C ILE A 8 12.07 13.28 -5.45
N LEU A 9 11.59 13.59 -6.65
CA LEU A 9 10.53 14.59 -6.88
C LEU A 9 9.14 14.03 -6.57
N SER A 10 8.96 12.71 -6.54
CA SER A 10 7.63 12.09 -6.51
C SER A 10 7.11 11.73 -5.13
N LEU A 11 7.96 11.55 -4.12
CA LEU A 11 7.50 11.09 -2.80
C LEU A 11 6.81 12.18 -1.96
N LEU A 12 7.11 13.44 -2.19
CA LEU A 12 6.40 14.54 -1.50
C LEU A 12 5.05 14.87 -2.14
N SER A 13 4.85 14.58 -3.42
CA SER A 13 3.58 14.85 -4.11
C SER A 13 2.53 13.77 -3.89
N VAL A 14 2.90 12.53 -3.57
CA VAL A 14 1.93 11.45 -3.28
C VAL A 14 1.31 11.59 -1.88
N PHE A 15 2.02 12.20 -0.93
CA PHE A 15 1.48 12.45 0.41
C PHE A 15 0.79 13.81 0.59
N CYS A 16 0.89 14.72 -0.38
CA CYS A 16 0.16 15.99 -0.38
C CYS A 16 -1.23 15.92 -1.03
N ALA A 17 -1.63 14.79 -1.61
CA ALA A 17 -2.92 14.62 -2.27
C ALA A 17 -4.11 14.46 -1.31
N PHE A 18 -3.90 14.50 -0.01
CA PHE A 18 -4.96 14.44 1.01
C PHE A 18 -5.11 15.73 1.83
N GLY A 19 -4.88 16.88 1.24
CA GLY A 19 -5.06 18.15 1.95
C GLY A 19 -5.12 19.34 1.01
N ASN A 20 -6.30 19.81 0.77
CA ASN A 20 -6.78 20.99 0.08
C ASN A 20 -5.83 22.18 -0.13
N ASN A 21 -5.86 22.69 -1.36
CA ASN A 21 -5.67 24.08 -1.80
C ASN A 21 -4.23 24.62 -1.94
N CYS A 22 -3.67 24.44 -3.13
CA CYS A 22 -2.74 25.42 -3.70
C CYS A 22 -3.51 26.61 -4.25
N VAL A 23 -3.51 27.75 -3.56
CA VAL A 23 -4.00 29.01 -4.11
C VAL A 23 -2.85 29.74 -4.80
N TYR A 24 -2.92 29.88 -6.11
CA TYR A 24 -2.12 30.83 -6.88
C TYR A 24 -2.83 32.18 -6.93
N GLY A 25 -2.10 33.24 -6.62
CA GLY A 25 -2.37 34.61 -7.05
C GLY A 25 -3.21 35.43 -6.08
N GLN A 26 -2.56 36.27 -5.27
CA GLN A 26 -3.18 37.47 -4.72
C GLN A 26 -3.11 38.59 -5.73
N GLU A 27 -4.25 38.96 -6.29
CA GLU A 27 -4.56 40.36 -6.61
C GLU A 27 -5.52 40.90 -5.56
N SER A 28 -5.12 42.03 -5.01
CA SER A 28 -5.85 42.76 -3.96
C SER A 28 -7.10 43.41 -4.53
N SER A 29 -8.29 43.04 -4.08
CA SER A 29 -9.41 43.96 -3.95
C SER A 29 -10.56 43.35 -3.14
N ASP A 30 -10.98 44.05 -2.08
CA ASP A 30 -12.26 44.00 -1.36
C ASP A 30 -13.16 42.77 -1.51
N TYR A 31 -13.07 41.82 -0.56
CA TYR A 31 -14.19 40.97 -0.16
C TYR A 31 -14.25 40.84 1.36
N GLY A 32 -14.73 41.89 1.95
CA GLY A 32 -15.19 41.84 3.33
C GLY A 32 -16.71 41.77 3.36
N GLN A 33 -17.32 40.59 3.17
CA GLN A 33 -18.70 40.30 3.61
C GLN A 33 -19.23 38.89 3.32
N GLU A 34 -18.40 37.92 2.96
CA GLU A 34 -18.89 36.51 2.77
C GLU A 34 -18.29 35.50 3.76
N ARG A 35 -17.86 35.94 4.94
CA ARG A 35 -17.31 35.01 5.96
C ARG A 35 -18.35 34.30 6.83
N ASN A 36 -19.64 34.49 6.61
CA ASN A 36 -20.69 33.95 7.51
C ASN A 36 -21.52 32.80 6.93
N VAL A 37 -21.18 32.22 5.81
CA VAL A 37 -21.95 31.09 5.24
C VAL A 37 -21.32 29.71 5.56
N TYR A 38 -20.08 29.67 5.99
CA TYR A 38 -19.40 28.39 6.30
C TYR A 38 -19.56 27.91 7.75
N GLU A 39 -20.15 28.67 8.62
CA GLU A 39 -20.33 28.27 10.03
C GLU A 39 -21.64 27.51 10.34
N GLN A 40 -22.55 27.35 9.38
CA GLN A 40 -23.86 26.72 9.68
C GLN A 40 -24.09 25.33 9.06
N ASN A 41 -23.21 24.82 8.24
CA ASN A 41 -23.29 23.41 7.79
C ASN A 41 -22.18 22.60 8.46
N GLY A 42 -22.35 22.34 9.75
CA GLY A 42 -21.62 21.29 10.45
C GLY A 42 -21.92 19.97 9.75
N PHE A 43 -20.92 19.42 9.11
CA PHE A 43 -20.97 18.07 8.56
C PHE A 43 -21.33 17.10 9.68
N ALA A 44 -22.57 16.66 9.70
CA ALA A 44 -22.93 15.41 10.33
C ALA A 44 -22.36 14.28 9.46
N TYR A 45 -21.10 13.90 9.64
CA TYR A 45 -20.75 12.51 9.49
C TYR A 45 -21.74 11.73 10.35
N GLY A 46 -22.45 10.80 9.72
CA GLY A 46 -23.60 10.16 10.29
C GLY A 46 -23.42 9.84 11.77
N GLN A 47 -24.39 10.26 12.56
CA GLN A 47 -24.57 9.77 13.92
C GLN A 47 -24.94 8.27 13.85
N GLN A 48 -23.98 7.45 13.52
CA GLN A 48 -23.94 6.07 13.96
C GLN A 48 -22.76 5.98 14.90
N ASN A 49 -23.05 5.56 16.11
CA ASN A 49 -22.21 5.41 17.26
C ASN A 49 -20.81 4.91 16.89
N SER A 50 -19.97 5.83 16.42
CA SER A 50 -18.55 5.54 16.36
C SER A 50 -18.10 5.41 17.81
N ALA A 51 -17.62 4.28 18.20
CA ALA A 51 -16.89 4.03 19.44
C ALA A 51 -15.65 4.93 19.62
N PHE A 52 -15.52 5.99 18.84
CA PHE A 52 -14.50 7.03 18.90
C PHE A 52 -14.66 8.01 20.06
N GLY A 53 -15.53 7.73 20.98
CA GLY A 53 -15.78 8.57 22.14
C GLY A 53 -15.73 7.84 23.47
N GLN A 54 -14.69 7.10 23.80
CA GLN A 54 -14.27 6.86 25.20
C GLN A 54 -13.17 5.79 25.30
N LYS A 55 -12.05 6.17 25.86
CA LYS A 55 -10.75 5.54 26.06
C LYS A 55 -9.82 5.79 24.89
N SER A 56 -8.64 6.31 25.22
CA SER A 56 -7.46 6.27 24.37
C SER A 56 -7.10 4.78 24.09
N SER A 57 -7.83 4.14 23.19
CA SER A 57 -7.37 2.94 22.56
C SER A 57 -6.24 3.42 21.64
N GLN A 58 -5.02 3.17 22.05
CA GLN A 58 -3.84 3.39 21.26
C GLN A 58 -4.00 2.43 20.07
N PHE A 59 -4.19 2.96 18.87
CA PHE A 59 -4.18 2.14 17.67
C PHE A 59 -2.84 1.42 17.62
N PRO A 60 -2.81 0.13 17.30
CA PRO A 60 -1.57 -0.60 17.05
C PRO A 60 -0.98 -0.12 15.72
N MET A 61 -0.13 0.88 15.76
CA MET A 61 0.55 1.50 14.63
C MET A 61 1.77 2.27 15.13
N GLU A 62 2.67 2.64 14.21
CA GLU A 62 3.83 3.48 14.51
C GLU A 62 3.42 4.81 15.15
N ARG A 63 4.25 5.30 16.04
CA ARG A 63 4.06 6.59 16.74
C ARG A 63 4.75 7.72 16.00
N LEU A 64 4.26 8.03 14.83
CA LEU A 64 4.84 9.06 13.98
C LEU A 64 4.74 10.44 14.58
N ASP A 65 5.76 11.26 14.36
CA ASP A 65 5.69 12.69 14.57
C ASP A 65 4.81 13.36 13.48
N ARG A 66 4.63 14.66 13.56
CA ARG A 66 3.83 15.43 12.60
C ARG A 66 4.51 15.61 11.24
N GLY A 67 5.76 15.18 11.06
CA GLY A 67 6.52 15.37 9.83
C GLY A 67 6.60 16.83 9.42
N LEU A 68 6.81 17.75 10.36
CA LEU A 68 6.92 19.18 10.06
C LEU A 68 8.07 19.43 9.08
N VAL A 69 7.75 20.05 7.94
CA VAL A 69 8.72 20.43 6.91
C VAL A 69 8.67 21.95 6.74
N ALA A 70 9.85 22.54 6.60
CA ALA A 70 10.03 23.97 6.31
C ALA A 70 10.74 24.14 4.98
N LEU A 71 10.13 24.84 4.02
CA LEU A 71 10.60 24.99 2.64
C LEU A 71 10.70 26.48 2.28
N PRO A 72 11.58 26.87 1.33
CA PRO A 72 11.53 28.17 0.72
C PRO A 72 10.13 28.41 0.11
N ALA A 73 9.46 29.49 0.51
CA ALA A 73 8.18 29.84 -0.10
C ALA A 73 8.35 30.41 -1.52
N ALA A 74 7.36 30.19 -2.38
CA ALA A 74 7.32 30.85 -3.68
C ALA A 74 7.25 32.38 -3.48
N GLY A 75 8.35 33.07 -3.68
CA GLY A 75 8.50 34.51 -3.51
C GLY A 75 9.32 34.88 -2.27
N LYS A 76 8.74 35.02 -1.09
CA LYS A 76 9.45 35.43 0.13
C LYS A 76 8.93 34.68 1.36
N GLY A 77 9.86 34.25 2.22
CA GLY A 77 9.53 33.62 3.49
C GLY A 77 9.73 32.11 3.47
N ILE A 78 9.16 31.44 4.44
CA ILE A 78 9.23 29.99 4.63
C ILE A 78 7.81 29.41 4.63
N TYR A 79 7.59 28.41 3.80
CA TYR A 79 6.40 27.58 3.78
C TYR A 79 6.58 26.40 4.73
N LEU A 80 5.61 26.18 5.60
CA LEU A 80 5.56 25.09 6.56
C LEU A 80 4.43 24.14 6.19
N SER A 81 4.66 22.84 6.29
CA SER A 81 3.64 21.81 6.09
C SER A 81 3.84 20.69 7.09
N TRP A 82 2.74 20.03 7.50
CA TRP A 82 2.75 18.93 8.45
C TRP A 82 1.59 17.97 8.21
N ARG A 83 1.58 16.84 8.91
CA ARG A 83 0.56 15.80 8.78
C ARG A 83 -0.62 16.06 9.71
N LEU A 84 -1.83 15.78 9.22
CA LEU A 84 -2.98 15.45 10.04
C LEU A 84 -2.94 13.93 10.30
N LEU A 85 -3.01 13.53 11.57
CA LEU A 85 -2.96 12.11 11.93
C LEU A 85 -4.38 11.55 12.06
N GLY A 86 -4.59 10.27 11.70
CA GLY A 86 -5.88 9.60 11.87
C GLY A 86 -6.32 9.51 13.34
N THR A 87 -5.39 9.66 14.27
CA THR A 87 -5.64 9.70 15.73
C THR A 87 -5.99 11.08 16.27
N ASP A 88 -5.97 12.12 15.43
CA ASP A 88 -6.32 13.47 15.84
C ASP A 88 -7.79 13.62 16.20
N SER A 89 -8.07 14.53 17.14
CA SER A 89 -9.45 14.98 17.34
C SER A 89 -9.96 15.72 16.11
N LYS A 90 -11.27 15.64 15.81
CA LYS A 90 -11.90 16.41 14.72
C LYS A 90 -11.67 17.93 14.83
N ASN A 91 -11.36 18.42 16.04
CA ASN A 91 -11.13 19.81 16.35
C ASN A 91 -9.65 20.08 16.71
N VAL A 92 -8.70 19.37 16.09
CA VAL A 92 -7.27 19.62 16.32
C VAL A 92 -6.89 21.02 15.79
N CYS A 93 -6.10 21.72 16.59
CA CYS A 93 -5.53 23.02 16.24
C CYS A 93 -4.02 23.00 16.37
N PHE A 94 -3.41 23.95 15.69
CA PHE A 94 -1.96 24.06 15.63
C PHE A 94 -1.49 25.48 15.93
N ASP A 95 -0.41 25.59 16.69
CA ASP A 95 0.37 26.82 16.83
C ASP A 95 1.73 26.64 16.16
N ILE A 96 2.26 27.70 15.53
CA ILE A 96 3.61 27.73 14.95
C ILE A 96 4.54 28.53 15.84
N GLU A 97 5.62 27.92 16.24
CA GLU A 97 6.72 28.55 16.95
C GLU A 97 7.90 28.79 15.99
N ARG A 98 8.47 30.00 16.03
CA ARG A 98 9.72 30.36 15.37
C ARG A 98 10.72 30.84 16.42
N ASP A 99 11.88 30.19 16.53
CA ASP A 99 12.96 30.51 17.47
C ASP A 99 12.49 30.66 18.93
N GLY A 100 11.61 29.76 19.38
CA GLY A 100 11.06 29.78 20.74
C GLY A 100 9.92 30.77 20.96
N LYS A 101 9.43 31.44 19.91
CA LYS A 101 8.31 32.38 20.00
C LYS A 101 7.17 31.96 19.08
N VAL A 102 5.98 31.82 19.62
CA VAL A 102 4.78 31.53 18.83
C VAL A 102 4.47 32.74 17.93
N ILE A 103 4.33 32.48 16.62
CA ILE A 103 4.09 33.48 15.57
C ILE A 103 2.72 33.33 14.92
N ALA A 104 2.06 32.20 15.08
CA ALA A 104 0.71 31.96 14.61
C ALA A 104 0.00 31.01 15.60
N HIS A 105 -1.29 31.25 15.80
CA HIS A 105 -2.13 30.52 16.76
C HIS A 105 -3.37 29.97 16.09
N HIS A 106 -3.88 28.87 16.61
CA HIS A 106 -5.20 28.33 16.32
C HIS A 106 -5.43 28.05 14.83
N ILE A 107 -4.41 27.49 14.18
CA ILE A 107 -4.45 27.09 12.77
C ILE A 107 -5.23 25.78 12.68
N ARG A 108 -6.19 25.68 11.74
CA ARG A 108 -7.00 24.48 11.48
C ARG A 108 -6.69 23.79 10.15
N VAL A 109 -5.65 24.24 9.48
CA VAL A 109 -5.09 23.63 8.27
C VAL A 109 -3.71 23.11 8.55
N THR A 110 -3.16 22.27 7.69
CA THR A 110 -1.87 21.61 7.86
C THR A 110 -0.72 22.31 7.15
N ASN A 111 -0.84 23.60 6.93
CA ASN A 111 0.21 24.43 6.35
C ASN A 111 0.15 25.87 6.85
N PHE A 112 1.28 26.56 6.71
CA PHE A 112 1.41 27.99 7.07
C PHE A 112 2.58 28.61 6.31
N THR A 113 2.42 29.86 5.84
CA THR A 113 3.53 30.62 5.23
C THR A 113 3.97 31.75 6.17
N ASP A 114 5.18 31.61 6.71
CA ASP A 114 5.84 32.69 7.44
C ASP A 114 6.53 33.64 6.46
N VAL A 115 5.86 34.71 6.08
CA VAL A 115 6.39 35.73 5.14
C VAL A 115 7.62 36.48 5.68
N LYS A 116 7.87 36.41 7.00
CA LYS A 116 9.05 36.99 7.68
C LYS A 116 10.13 35.94 7.93
N GLY A 117 9.87 34.70 7.55
CA GLY A 117 10.79 33.58 7.72
C GLY A 117 12.07 33.73 6.88
N SER A 118 13.12 33.09 7.34
CA SER A 118 14.40 32.97 6.62
C SER A 118 15.04 31.61 6.89
N PRO A 119 16.02 31.17 6.09
CA PRO A 119 16.73 29.91 6.32
C PRO A 119 17.48 29.81 7.66
N ALA A 120 17.70 30.96 8.35
CA ALA A 120 18.34 30.96 9.65
C ALA A 120 17.45 30.58 10.82
N HIS A 121 16.12 30.66 10.64
CA HIS A 121 15.16 30.38 11.69
C HIS A 121 14.97 28.87 11.93
N SER A 122 14.44 28.53 13.10
CA SER A 122 14.00 27.20 13.48
C SER A 122 12.53 27.21 13.81
N TYR A 123 11.81 26.16 13.42
CA TYR A 123 10.36 26.08 13.59
C TYR A 123 9.97 24.86 14.40
N ARG A 124 8.89 24.99 15.20
CA ARG A 124 8.18 23.89 15.85
C ARG A 124 6.69 24.03 15.62
N LEU A 125 6.03 22.91 15.62
CA LEU A 125 4.59 22.78 15.61
C LEU A 125 4.12 22.41 17.01
N ILE A 126 3.05 23.03 17.48
CA ILE A 126 2.37 22.67 18.73
C ILE A 126 0.96 22.27 18.35
N SER A 127 0.56 21.03 18.59
CA SER A 127 -0.78 20.52 18.33
C SER A 127 -1.57 20.35 19.62
N TYR A 128 -2.88 20.62 19.58
CA TYR A 128 -3.78 20.48 20.70
C TYR A 128 -5.24 20.42 20.25
N PRO A 129 -6.16 19.76 21.00
CA PRO A 129 -7.58 19.82 20.73
C PRO A 129 -8.14 21.21 21.03
N ASP A 130 -9.05 21.74 20.21
CA ASP A 130 -9.66 23.07 20.37
C ASP A 130 -10.55 23.19 21.62
N GLU A 131 -11.17 22.08 22.04
CA GLU A 131 -11.99 22.06 23.24
C GLU A 131 -11.21 21.42 24.39
N PRO A 132 -10.79 22.19 25.41
CA PRO A 132 -10.26 21.62 26.62
C PRO A 132 -11.37 20.84 27.33
N LYS A 133 -11.16 19.55 27.57
CA LYS A 133 -12.02 18.79 28.51
C LYS A 133 -11.94 19.51 29.88
N MET A 134 -13.08 19.90 30.43
CA MET A 134 -13.17 20.74 31.65
C MET A 134 -12.37 20.20 32.86
N ASP A 135 -12.00 18.93 32.87
CA ASP A 135 -11.36 18.25 34.00
C ASP A 135 -10.00 17.62 33.65
N ALA A 136 -9.41 17.88 32.48
CA ALA A 136 -8.09 17.35 32.10
C ALA A 136 -7.15 18.47 31.62
N PRO A 137 -5.84 18.42 31.98
CA PRO A 137 -4.88 19.36 31.41
C PRO A 137 -4.88 19.23 29.89
N MET A 138 -4.86 20.37 29.19
CA MET A 138 -4.81 20.41 27.73
C MET A 138 -3.56 19.66 27.27
N GLN A 139 -3.76 18.54 26.60
CA GLN A 139 -2.68 17.74 26.04
C GLN A 139 -2.11 18.49 24.84
N ARG A 140 -0.93 19.08 25.02
CA ARG A 140 -0.18 19.74 23.97
C ARG A 140 0.97 18.87 23.54
N GLU A 141 1.07 18.59 22.26
CA GLU A 141 2.20 17.90 21.68
C GLU A 141 3.08 18.94 20.96
N VAL A 142 4.40 18.86 21.15
CA VAL A 142 5.35 19.80 20.56
C VAL A 142 6.33 19.01 19.70
N SER A 143 6.43 19.35 18.41
CA SER A 143 7.33 18.67 17.49
C SER A 143 8.82 18.92 17.82
N LYS A 144 9.70 18.08 17.31
CA LYS A 144 11.12 18.40 17.21
C LYS A 144 11.31 19.71 16.42
N PRO A 145 12.37 20.51 16.69
CA PRO A 145 12.64 21.72 15.91
C PRO A 145 13.16 21.35 14.52
N VAL A 146 12.64 22.00 13.48
CA VAL A 146 13.12 21.84 12.11
C VAL A 146 13.72 23.14 11.57
N LYS A 147 14.72 23.01 10.71
CA LYS A 147 15.29 24.13 9.94
C LYS A 147 14.77 24.08 8.51
N PRO A 148 14.60 25.25 7.86
CA PRO A 148 14.24 25.28 6.45
C PRO A 148 15.26 24.54 5.58
N TRP A 149 14.75 23.79 4.61
CA TRP A 149 15.58 23.21 3.56
C TRP A 149 16.15 24.32 2.67
N THR A 150 17.25 24.03 2.01
CA THR A 150 17.84 24.97 1.03
C THR A 150 17.08 24.98 -0.29
N ASP A 151 16.46 23.85 -0.63
CA ASP A 151 15.76 23.60 -1.88
C ASP A 151 14.33 23.11 -1.62
N LEU A 152 13.50 23.02 -2.66
CA LEU A 152 12.16 22.45 -2.59
C LEU A 152 12.15 20.92 -2.50
N TYR A 153 13.32 20.29 -2.48
CA TYR A 153 13.51 18.86 -2.38
C TYR A 153 14.70 18.54 -1.47
N LYS A 154 14.73 17.31 -0.97
CA LYS A 154 15.86 16.72 -0.25
C LYS A 154 16.49 15.63 -1.11
N SER A 155 17.80 15.73 -1.36
CA SER A 155 18.55 14.67 -2.03
C SER A 155 18.96 13.62 -1.01
N LEU A 156 18.59 12.37 -1.28
CA LEU A 156 18.96 11.22 -0.47
C LEU A 156 20.06 10.43 -1.21
N PRO A 157 21.29 10.37 -0.70
CA PRO A 157 22.32 9.51 -1.27
C PRO A 157 22.02 8.05 -0.91
N ILE A 158 21.86 7.21 -1.92
CA ILE A 158 21.61 5.78 -1.76
C ILE A 158 22.69 4.94 -2.45
N ASN A 159 22.96 3.74 -1.92
CA ASN A 159 24.02 2.85 -2.36
C ASN A 159 23.51 1.88 -3.41
N ARG A 160 23.71 2.19 -4.71
CA ARG A 160 23.31 1.31 -5.80
C ARG A 160 23.97 -0.06 -5.64
N PRO A 161 23.20 -1.18 -5.72
CA PRO A 161 23.76 -2.51 -5.81
C PRO A 161 24.67 -2.67 -7.04
N GLU A 162 25.66 -3.54 -6.94
CA GLU A 162 26.48 -3.90 -8.10
C GLU A 162 25.64 -4.65 -9.12
N GLY A 163 25.81 -4.33 -10.39
CA GLY A 163 25.20 -5.06 -11.49
C GLY A 163 25.81 -6.46 -11.64
N GLY A 164 25.27 -7.23 -12.54
CA GLY A 164 25.71 -8.60 -12.78
C GLY A 164 25.54 -9.02 -14.24
N THR A 165 25.69 -10.32 -14.47
CA THR A 165 25.44 -10.97 -15.77
C THR A 165 24.43 -12.09 -15.56
N ALA A 166 23.31 -12.05 -16.30
CA ALA A 166 22.30 -13.08 -16.27
C ALA A 166 22.78 -14.39 -16.95
N PRO A 167 22.12 -15.54 -16.72
CA PRO A 167 22.51 -16.82 -17.34
C PRO A 167 22.56 -16.83 -18.87
N ASP A 168 21.80 -15.93 -19.51
CA ASP A 168 21.82 -15.75 -20.98
C ASP A 168 22.97 -14.85 -21.47
N GLY A 169 23.89 -14.44 -20.58
CA GLY A 169 25.05 -13.60 -20.89
C GLY A 169 24.78 -12.11 -20.95
N ARG A 170 23.55 -11.65 -20.70
CA ARG A 170 23.21 -10.22 -20.68
C ARG A 170 23.64 -9.58 -19.37
N ALA A 171 24.41 -8.50 -19.48
CA ALA A 171 24.76 -7.67 -18.34
C ALA A 171 23.58 -6.80 -17.91
N TYR A 172 23.46 -6.54 -16.60
CA TYR A 172 22.45 -5.65 -16.04
C TYR A 172 23.04 -4.74 -14.96
N VAL A 173 22.37 -3.62 -14.74
CA VAL A 173 22.65 -2.67 -13.66
C VAL A 173 21.35 -2.37 -12.92
N TYR A 174 21.42 -1.81 -11.73
CA TYR A 174 20.24 -1.48 -10.94
C TYR A 174 19.83 -0.02 -11.05
N THR A 175 18.52 0.20 -11.00
CA THR A 175 17.90 1.52 -10.77
C THR A 175 16.94 1.40 -9.59
N PRO A 176 16.79 2.44 -8.75
CA PRO A 176 15.74 2.43 -7.74
C PRO A 176 14.38 2.48 -8.43
N ASN A 177 13.42 1.77 -7.88
CA ASN A 177 12.06 1.65 -8.39
C ASN A 177 11.05 1.96 -7.27
N ASP A 178 10.17 1.02 -6.93
CA ASP A 178 9.15 1.25 -5.91
C ASP A 178 9.78 1.51 -4.55
N CYS A 179 9.13 2.39 -3.78
CA CYS A 179 9.52 2.73 -2.43
C CYS A 179 8.32 2.64 -1.49
N SER A 180 8.59 2.30 -0.24
CA SER A 180 7.65 2.44 0.87
C SER A 180 8.34 3.10 2.06
N VAL A 181 7.58 3.57 3.03
CA VAL A 181 8.09 4.19 4.24
C VAL A 181 7.47 3.56 5.47
N GLY A 182 8.20 3.57 6.58
CA GLY A 182 7.75 3.19 7.91
C GLY A 182 8.75 3.68 8.94
N ASP A 183 8.31 3.89 10.19
CA ASP A 183 9.17 4.15 11.33
C ASP A 183 9.68 2.79 11.85
N VAL A 184 10.82 2.34 11.29
CA VAL A 184 11.33 1.00 11.56
C VAL A 184 12.13 0.90 12.86
N ASP A 185 12.61 2.02 13.42
CA ASP A 185 13.38 2.05 14.66
C ASP A 185 12.65 2.71 15.84
N GLY A 186 11.45 3.24 15.62
CA GLY A 186 10.59 3.80 16.65
C GLY A 186 10.99 5.22 17.09
N ASP A 187 11.74 5.95 16.26
CA ASP A 187 12.19 7.30 16.60
C ASP A 187 11.17 8.41 16.21
N GLY A 188 10.06 8.02 15.56
CA GLY A 188 8.96 8.88 15.12
C GLY A 188 9.17 9.50 13.74
N GLU A 189 10.29 9.24 13.08
CA GLU A 189 10.59 9.64 11.71
C GLU A 189 10.48 8.39 10.79
N TYR A 190 10.20 8.59 9.53
CA TYR A 190 10.18 7.48 8.58
C TYR A 190 11.58 7.09 8.12
N GLU A 191 11.79 5.79 7.91
CA GLU A 191 12.79 5.26 7.03
C GLU A 191 12.21 4.96 5.65
N LEU A 192 13.07 4.94 4.65
CA LEU A 192 12.74 4.66 3.26
C LEU A 192 13.20 3.25 2.89
N ILE A 193 12.27 2.38 2.53
CA ILE A 193 12.55 1.09 1.93
C ILE A 193 12.49 1.24 0.40
N VAL A 194 13.59 0.90 -0.28
CA VAL A 194 13.76 1.03 -1.74
C VAL A 194 13.89 -0.34 -2.37
N LYS A 195 13.01 -0.65 -3.31
CA LYS A 195 13.18 -1.80 -4.20
C LYS A 195 14.05 -1.40 -5.39
N TRP A 196 15.12 -2.14 -5.60
CA TRP A 196 16.01 -1.97 -6.73
C TRP A 196 15.60 -2.87 -7.88
N ASP A 197 15.43 -2.29 -9.05
CA ASP A 197 15.03 -2.99 -10.26
C ASP A 197 16.24 -3.20 -11.18
N PRO A 198 16.58 -4.45 -11.56
CA PRO A 198 17.62 -4.70 -12.53
C PRO A 198 17.16 -4.28 -13.93
N SER A 199 18.06 -3.73 -14.74
CA SER A 199 17.75 -3.20 -16.08
C SER A 199 17.24 -4.26 -17.07
N ASN A 200 17.31 -5.54 -16.69
CA ASN A 200 16.75 -6.68 -17.41
C ASN A 200 15.48 -7.24 -16.73
N SER A 201 14.78 -6.45 -15.93
CA SER A 201 13.46 -6.81 -15.44
C SER A 201 12.47 -6.99 -16.59
N HIS A 202 11.47 -7.83 -16.40
CA HIS A 202 10.48 -8.16 -17.42
C HIS A 202 9.06 -8.14 -16.86
N ASP A 203 8.12 -7.67 -17.65
CA ASP A 203 6.70 -7.92 -17.40
C ASP A 203 6.41 -9.43 -17.40
N ASN A 204 5.36 -9.81 -16.69
CA ASN A 204 4.93 -11.20 -16.56
C ASN A 204 4.58 -11.85 -17.90
N SER A 205 4.18 -11.08 -18.90
CA SER A 205 3.88 -11.56 -20.25
C SER A 205 5.14 -11.92 -21.07
N HIS A 206 6.33 -11.40 -20.69
CA HIS A 206 7.57 -11.57 -21.45
C HIS A 206 8.50 -12.61 -20.83
N ASP A 207 9.23 -13.32 -21.70
CA ASP A 207 10.32 -14.21 -21.29
C ASP A 207 11.61 -13.43 -21.02
N GLY A 208 12.53 -14.03 -20.29
CA GLY A 208 13.88 -13.51 -20.04
C GLY A 208 14.34 -13.74 -18.61
N TYR A 209 15.63 -13.91 -18.44
CA TYR A 209 16.28 -13.91 -17.12
C TYR A 209 16.35 -12.50 -16.58
N THR A 210 16.19 -12.35 -15.27
CA THR A 210 16.36 -11.09 -14.55
C THR A 210 17.50 -11.19 -13.55
N GLY A 211 18.08 -10.05 -13.16
CA GLY A 211 18.85 -9.95 -11.93
C GLY A 211 17.95 -10.15 -10.71
N ASP A 212 18.57 -10.29 -9.55
CA ASP A 212 17.88 -10.46 -8.28
C ASP A 212 17.12 -9.17 -7.89
N VAL A 213 16.00 -9.31 -7.20
CA VAL A 213 15.32 -8.17 -6.54
C VAL A 213 16.05 -7.86 -5.24
N ILE A 214 16.46 -6.60 -5.07
CA ILE A 214 17.13 -6.10 -3.87
C ILE A 214 16.21 -5.10 -3.16
N LEU A 215 16.12 -5.21 -1.84
CA LEU A 215 15.43 -4.25 -0.98
C LEU A 215 16.43 -3.64 -0.01
N ASP A 216 16.47 -2.31 0.07
CA ASP A 216 17.33 -1.56 0.98
C ASP A 216 16.49 -0.68 1.90
N CYS A 217 16.92 -0.51 3.14
CA CYS A 217 16.37 0.47 4.05
C CYS A 217 17.36 1.60 4.32
N TYR A 218 16.86 2.84 4.30
CA TYR A 218 17.64 4.04 4.51
C TYR A 218 16.97 5.01 5.46
N LYS A 219 17.75 5.63 6.36
CA LYS A 219 17.34 6.87 7.02
C LYS A 219 17.36 8.05 6.03
N PHE A 220 16.59 9.11 6.32
CA PHE A 220 16.56 10.29 5.46
C PHE A 220 17.85 11.14 5.48
N ASP A 221 18.88 10.72 6.20
CA ASP A 221 20.25 11.26 6.08
C ASP A 221 21.12 10.46 5.10
N GLY A 222 20.61 9.34 4.55
CA GLY A 222 21.30 8.44 3.65
C GLY A 222 22.02 7.28 4.33
N THR A 223 21.88 7.14 5.63
CA THR A 223 22.39 5.97 6.35
C THR A 223 21.64 4.73 5.93
N GLN A 224 22.33 3.76 5.33
CA GLN A 224 21.76 2.46 4.99
C GLN A 224 21.72 1.58 6.24
N LEU A 225 20.54 1.11 6.62
CA LEU A 225 20.34 0.21 7.75
C LEU A 225 20.63 -1.24 7.37
N TRP A 226 20.07 -1.68 6.25
CA TRP A 226 20.23 -3.06 5.77
C TRP A 226 20.02 -3.17 4.26
N ARG A 227 20.37 -4.35 3.73
CA ARG A 227 20.11 -4.81 2.37
C ARG A 227 19.63 -6.25 2.41
N ILE A 228 18.51 -6.54 1.78
CA ILE A 228 17.92 -7.87 1.57
C ILE A 228 18.08 -8.24 0.09
N ASN A 229 18.50 -9.47 -0.18
CA ASN A 229 18.54 -10.02 -1.53
C ASN A 229 17.52 -11.16 -1.66
N LEU A 230 16.49 -10.98 -2.48
CA LEU A 230 15.45 -12.00 -2.67
C LEU A 230 15.90 -13.19 -3.51
N GLY A 231 17.08 -13.09 -4.13
CA GLY A 231 17.73 -14.19 -4.85
C GLY A 231 17.10 -14.50 -6.21
N LYS A 232 17.75 -15.43 -6.90
CA LYS A 232 17.42 -15.82 -8.29
C LYS A 232 16.04 -16.46 -8.48
N ASN A 233 15.42 -16.94 -7.40
CA ASN A 233 14.11 -17.60 -7.42
C ASN A 233 12.93 -16.63 -7.20
N ILE A 234 13.21 -15.32 -7.15
CA ILE A 234 12.24 -14.25 -7.27
C ILE A 234 12.56 -13.47 -8.55
N ARG A 235 11.65 -13.48 -9.51
CA ARG A 235 11.83 -12.78 -10.78
C ARG A 235 11.57 -11.28 -10.59
N ALA A 236 12.35 -10.42 -11.25
CA ALA A 236 12.15 -8.97 -11.21
C ALA A 236 11.18 -8.50 -12.30
N GLY A 237 10.31 -7.56 -11.94
CA GLY A 237 9.33 -6.92 -12.81
C GLY A 237 8.19 -6.31 -12.00
N ALA A 238 7.32 -5.57 -12.66
CA ALA A 238 6.32 -4.71 -12.03
C ALA A 238 5.35 -5.46 -11.09
N HIS A 239 5.05 -6.73 -11.33
CA HIS A 239 3.98 -7.45 -10.64
C HIS A 239 4.46 -8.58 -9.72
N TYR A 240 5.78 -8.85 -9.64
CA TYR A 240 6.28 -10.04 -8.95
C TYR A 240 6.45 -9.88 -7.45
N THR A 241 6.85 -8.70 -6.98
CA THR A 241 7.24 -8.48 -5.59
C THR A 241 6.50 -7.28 -5.03
N GLN A 242 5.43 -7.55 -4.30
CA GLN A 242 4.80 -6.58 -3.43
C GLN A 242 5.44 -6.70 -2.05
N PHE A 243 5.68 -5.57 -1.39
CA PHE A 243 6.16 -5.53 -0.01
C PHE A 243 5.37 -4.51 0.79
N LEU A 244 5.04 -4.88 2.01
CA LEU A 244 4.30 -4.07 2.95
C LEU A 244 5.25 -3.62 4.06
N VAL A 245 5.14 -2.36 4.47
CA VAL A 245 5.89 -1.80 5.61
C VAL A 245 4.87 -1.18 6.55
N PHE A 246 4.73 -1.75 7.72
CA PHE A 246 3.76 -1.32 8.73
C PHE A 246 4.07 -1.96 10.09
N ASP A 247 3.56 -1.39 11.18
CA ASP A 247 3.60 -2.00 12.52
C ASP A 247 2.54 -3.11 12.63
N PHE A 248 2.93 -4.35 12.27
CA PHE A 248 2.02 -5.48 12.25
C PHE A 248 1.82 -6.11 13.63
N ASP A 249 2.76 -5.97 14.55
CA ASP A 249 2.66 -6.57 15.89
C ASP A 249 2.22 -5.59 16.98
N GLY A 250 2.14 -4.29 16.65
CA GLY A 250 1.65 -3.25 17.56
C GLY A 250 2.69 -2.78 18.57
N ASP A 251 3.98 -2.99 18.31
CA ASP A 251 5.06 -2.57 19.22
C ASP A 251 5.50 -1.11 19.01
N GLY A 252 5.01 -0.47 17.94
CA GLY A 252 5.28 0.91 17.56
C GLY A 252 6.42 1.07 16.57
N LYS A 253 6.94 -0.02 15.99
CA LYS A 253 7.93 -0.05 14.94
C LYS A 253 7.40 -0.83 13.73
N ALA A 254 7.74 -0.38 12.53
CA ALA A 254 7.28 -1.06 11.33
C ALA A 254 8.12 -2.30 11.04
N GLU A 255 7.45 -3.41 10.68
CA GLU A 255 8.03 -4.56 10.02
C GLU A 255 7.94 -4.41 8.49
N MET A 256 8.66 -5.28 7.78
CA MET A 256 8.47 -5.48 6.35
C MET A 256 8.01 -6.91 6.07
N ILE A 257 6.94 -7.07 5.28
CA ILE A 257 6.43 -8.37 4.83
C ILE A 257 6.52 -8.43 3.31
N CYS A 258 7.11 -9.49 2.77
CA CYS A 258 7.09 -9.74 1.33
C CYS A 258 7.22 -11.22 0.98
N LYS A 259 6.90 -11.53 -0.30
CA LYS A 259 7.14 -12.84 -0.90
C LYS A 259 8.64 -13.10 -1.02
N THR A 260 9.06 -14.31 -0.62
CA THR A 260 10.44 -14.80 -0.71
C THR A 260 10.47 -16.23 -1.30
N SER A 261 11.65 -16.81 -1.41
CA SER A 261 11.84 -18.18 -1.90
C SER A 261 13.11 -18.79 -1.31
N ALA A 262 13.38 -20.05 -1.63
CA ALA A 262 14.68 -20.66 -1.37
C ALA A 262 15.81 -19.82 -2.00
N GLY A 263 16.85 -19.53 -1.21
CA GLY A 263 17.97 -18.68 -1.60
C GLY A 263 17.79 -17.19 -1.33
N SER A 264 16.64 -16.72 -0.82
CA SER A 264 16.50 -15.36 -0.33
C SER A 264 17.31 -15.14 0.95
N ILE A 265 18.03 -14.01 1.03
CA ILE A 265 18.98 -13.66 2.10
C ILE A 265 18.49 -12.39 2.80
N ASP A 266 18.39 -12.44 4.12
CA ASP A 266 17.96 -11.34 4.98
C ASP A 266 19.04 -10.25 5.16
N GLY A 267 18.70 -9.17 5.88
CA GLY A 267 19.60 -8.05 6.16
C GLY A 267 20.82 -8.41 7.04
N GLN A 268 20.84 -9.61 7.62
CA GLN A 268 21.94 -10.15 8.44
C GLN A 268 22.79 -11.17 7.67
N GLY A 269 22.52 -11.41 6.37
CA GLY A 269 23.24 -12.35 5.53
C GLY A 269 22.85 -13.81 5.73
N ARG A 270 21.67 -14.10 6.29
CA ARG A 270 21.17 -15.46 6.57
C ARG A 270 20.05 -15.80 5.60
N PHE A 271 19.88 -17.10 5.30
CA PHE A 271 18.75 -17.52 4.49
C PHE A 271 17.43 -17.38 5.25
N VAL A 272 16.41 -16.85 4.60
CA VAL A 272 15.08 -16.67 5.22
C VAL A 272 14.44 -17.99 5.67
N SER A 273 14.78 -19.10 5.01
CA SER A 273 14.33 -20.44 5.41
C SER A 273 14.75 -20.85 6.83
N GLU A 274 15.84 -20.25 7.36
CA GLU A 274 16.29 -20.51 8.74
C GLU A 274 15.34 -19.96 9.82
N SER A 275 14.52 -18.94 9.47
CA SER A 275 13.56 -18.35 10.40
C SER A 275 12.24 -19.13 10.49
N ALA A 276 12.04 -20.14 9.65
CA ALA A 276 10.82 -20.94 9.66
C ALA A 276 10.76 -21.89 10.88
N THR A 277 9.57 -22.10 11.41
CA THR A 277 9.29 -23.19 12.36
C THR A 277 9.10 -24.53 11.65
N ASP A 278 8.65 -24.49 10.39
CA ASP A 278 8.44 -25.65 9.54
C ASP A 278 9.77 -26.29 9.13
N ALA A 279 9.92 -27.58 9.43
CA ALA A 279 11.14 -28.33 9.11
C ALA A 279 11.38 -28.51 7.62
N GLU A 280 10.31 -28.58 6.82
CA GLU A 280 10.39 -28.70 5.36
C GLU A 280 10.97 -27.42 4.75
N ILE A 281 10.50 -26.23 5.20
CA ILE A 281 11.07 -24.95 4.77
C ILE A 281 12.55 -24.86 5.16
N ARG A 282 12.91 -25.25 6.37
CA ARG A 282 14.33 -25.25 6.81
C ARG A 282 15.23 -26.19 6.04
N SER A 283 14.67 -27.23 5.42
CA SER A 283 15.41 -28.21 4.63
C SER A 283 15.53 -27.85 3.15
N LEU A 284 14.96 -26.71 2.71
CA LEU A 284 15.03 -26.28 1.32
C LEU A 284 16.49 -26.08 0.87
N ASP A 285 16.78 -26.53 -0.35
CA ASP A 285 18.06 -26.25 -0.99
C ASP A 285 18.12 -24.77 -1.44
N ASN A 286 18.79 -23.95 -0.66
CA ASN A 286 18.98 -22.53 -0.93
C ASN A 286 19.90 -22.24 -2.14
N ALA A 287 20.61 -23.26 -2.66
CA ALA A 287 21.42 -23.16 -3.89
C ALA A 287 20.61 -23.50 -5.16
N ALA A 288 19.45 -24.12 -5.02
CA ALA A 288 18.61 -24.53 -6.15
C ALA A 288 18.25 -23.37 -7.07
N ASP A 289 18.15 -23.64 -8.35
CA ASP A 289 17.71 -22.68 -9.38
C ASP A 289 16.44 -23.23 -10.06
N TYR A 290 15.31 -22.60 -9.80
CA TYR A 290 14.02 -23.00 -10.32
C TYR A 290 13.65 -22.29 -11.64
N ARG A 291 14.55 -21.45 -12.17
CA ARG A 291 14.32 -20.76 -13.46
C ARG A 291 14.43 -21.77 -14.61
N ASN A 292 13.46 -21.78 -15.48
CA ASN A 292 13.52 -22.55 -16.71
C ASN A 292 14.38 -21.85 -17.78
N ASN A 293 14.57 -22.49 -18.94
CA ASN A 293 15.36 -21.97 -20.05
C ASN A 293 14.82 -20.67 -20.68
N ARG A 294 13.63 -20.21 -20.27
CA ARG A 294 13.01 -18.94 -20.66
C ARG A 294 13.10 -17.88 -19.55
N GLY A 295 13.83 -18.16 -18.47
CA GLY A 295 13.98 -17.27 -17.32
C GLY A 295 12.73 -17.17 -16.45
N ARG A 296 11.72 -18.03 -16.62
CA ARG A 296 10.50 -18.06 -15.82
C ARG A 296 10.63 -19.04 -14.67
N ILE A 297 9.92 -18.75 -13.58
CA ILE A 297 9.88 -19.60 -12.39
C ILE A 297 8.48 -20.18 -12.28
N LYS A 298 8.28 -21.39 -12.80
CA LYS A 298 6.99 -22.10 -12.78
C LYS A 298 6.93 -23.17 -11.69
N ASN A 299 8.06 -23.53 -11.15
CA ASN A 299 8.26 -24.57 -10.13
C ASN A 299 9.02 -23.99 -8.95
N GLY A 300 9.09 -24.75 -7.87
CA GLY A 300 9.84 -24.39 -6.67
C GLY A 300 9.00 -23.74 -5.58
N PRO A 301 9.58 -23.63 -4.40
CA PRO A 301 8.89 -23.12 -3.22
C PRO A 301 8.61 -21.63 -3.33
N GLU A 302 7.47 -21.22 -2.80
CA GLU A 302 7.13 -19.83 -2.57
C GLU A 302 6.90 -19.64 -1.08
N LEU A 303 7.50 -18.61 -0.52
CA LEU A 303 7.47 -18.32 0.89
C LEU A 303 6.95 -16.90 1.13
N LEU A 304 6.41 -16.65 2.31
CA LEU A 304 6.14 -15.33 2.85
C LEU A 304 7.04 -15.13 4.07
N THR A 305 7.76 -14.02 4.12
CA THR A 305 8.65 -13.69 5.23
C THR A 305 8.30 -12.33 5.82
N VAL A 306 8.26 -12.27 7.15
CA VAL A 306 8.28 -11.01 7.90
C VAL A 306 9.70 -10.72 8.36
N PHE A 307 10.12 -9.47 8.16
CA PHE A 307 11.44 -8.97 8.52
C PHE A 307 11.31 -7.89 9.58
N ASN A 308 12.17 -7.90 10.57
CA ASN A 308 12.34 -6.81 11.51
C ASN A 308 12.79 -5.56 10.75
N GLY A 309 12.04 -4.47 10.88
CA GLY A 309 12.25 -3.26 10.08
C GLY A 309 13.57 -2.56 10.36
N GLU A 310 14.04 -2.56 11.63
CA GLU A 310 15.28 -1.90 12.03
C GLU A 310 16.54 -2.63 11.52
N THR A 311 16.50 -3.96 11.47
CA THR A 311 17.69 -4.79 11.20
C THR A 311 17.65 -5.55 9.88
N GLY A 312 16.50 -5.64 9.23
CA GLY A 312 16.27 -6.47 8.04
C GLY A 312 16.35 -7.98 8.33
N LYS A 313 16.41 -8.41 9.60
CA LYS A 313 16.47 -9.82 9.99
C LYS A 313 15.14 -10.50 9.72
N ALA A 314 15.15 -11.67 9.08
CA ALA A 314 13.97 -12.52 8.97
C ALA A 314 13.51 -13.00 10.36
N MET A 315 12.28 -12.66 10.74
CA MET A 315 11.67 -13.03 12.02
C MET A 315 10.92 -14.35 11.94
N HIS A 316 10.09 -14.50 10.89
CA HIS A 316 9.37 -15.75 10.62
C HIS A 316 9.11 -15.91 9.13
N THR A 317 9.17 -17.16 8.67
CA THR A 317 8.92 -17.55 7.27
C THR A 317 7.93 -18.71 7.22
N ILE A 318 6.92 -18.57 6.36
CA ILE A 318 5.88 -19.58 6.12
C ILE A 318 5.73 -19.86 4.63
N TRP A 319 5.04 -20.93 4.26
CA TRP A 319 4.61 -21.17 2.89
C TRP A 319 3.67 -20.07 2.40
N TYR A 320 3.92 -19.57 1.19
CA TYR A 320 3.00 -18.64 0.52
C TYR A 320 1.71 -19.39 0.14
N ASN A 321 0.56 -18.74 0.23
CA ASN A 321 -0.72 -19.39 -0.06
C ASN A 321 -1.58 -18.56 -1.05
N PRO A 322 -1.99 -19.09 -2.22
CA PRO A 322 -1.67 -20.42 -2.77
C PRO A 322 -0.21 -20.53 -3.25
N ASN A 323 0.37 -21.69 -3.09
CA ASN A 323 1.74 -21.98 -3.47
C ASN A 323 1.78 -22.73 -4.80
N ARG A 324 2.72 -22.39 -5.69
CA ARG A 324 2.87 -23.11 -6.97
C ARG A 324 3.26 -24.58 -6.82
N ALA A 325 3.92 -24.92 -5.71
CA ALA A 325 4.33 -26.29 -5.43
C ALA A 325 3.20 -27.16 -4.86
N PHE A 326 2.21 -26.55 -4.18
CA PHE A 326 1.18 -27.28 -3.42
C PHE A 326 -0.24 -26.91 -3.81
N GLY A 327 -0.46 -25.89 -4.66
CA GLY A 327 -1.79 -25.38 -4.97
C GLY A 327 -2.39 -24.53 -3.84
N VAL A 328 -3.71 -24.57 -3.72
CA VAL A 328 -4.46 -23.82 -2.73
C VAL A 328 -4.48 -24.57 -1.40
N GLY A 329 -4.02 -23.92 -0.35
CA GLY A 329 -3.80 -24.57 0.93
C GLY A 329 -2.60 -25.54 0.86
N ARG A 330 -2.08 -25.94 2.00
CA ARG A 330 -0.98 -26.92 2.04
C ARG A 330 -1.42 -28.35 1.75
N GLN A 331 -2.73 -28.59 1.76
CA GLN A 331 -3.28 -29.92 1.53
C GLN A 331 -3.50 -30.16 0.02
N VAL A 332 -2.45 -30.59 -0.63
CA VAL A 332 -2.60 -31.34 -1.86
C VAL A 332 -3.07 -32.74 -1.46
N ALA A 333 -4.27 -33.10 -1.89
CA ALA A 333 -4.74 -34.46 -1.73
C ALA A 333 -3.70 -35.44 -2.31
N GLU A 334 -3.41 -36.50 -1.59
CA GLU A 334 -2.53 -37.55 -2.04
C GLU A 334 -3.04 -38.05 -3.41
N GLY A 335 -2.32 -37.79 -4.50
CA GLY A 335 -2.71 -38.15 -5.87
C GLY A 335 -2.95 -37.00 -6.85
N GLU A 336 -3.06 -35.72 -6.40
CA GLU A 336 -3.18 -34.55 -7.28
C GLU A 336 -1.84 -33.93 -7.68
N ARG A 337 -0.77 -34.46 -7.18
CA ARG A 337 0.57 -34.09 -7.66
C ARG A 337 0.71 -34.66 -9.04
N LEU A 338 0.92 -33.82 -10.08
CA LEU A 338 1.87 -34.34 -11.03
C LEU A 338 1.72 -33.82 -12.43
N GLU A 339 2.58 -32.91 -12.78
CA GLU A 339 3.33 -32.99 -14.02
C GLU A 339 4.59 -33.87 -13.76
N ALA A 340 5.30 -34.27 -14.83
CA ALA A 340 6.45 -35.19 -14.78
C ALA A 340 7.62 -34.72 -13.87
N ASP A 341 7.61 -33.50 -13.38
CA ASP A 341 8.55 -32.89 -12.44
C ASP A 341 8.08 -32.92 -10.98
N GLY A 342 6.91 -33.53 -10.70
CA GLY A 342 6.38 -33.69 -9.34
C GLY A 342 5.58 -32.53 -8.78
N PHE A 343 5.32 -31.48 -9.58
CA PHE A 343 4.51 -30.34 -9.17
C PHE A 343 3.12 -30.36 -9.80
N PRO A 344 2.10 -29.74 -9.15
CA PRO A 344 0.81 -29.53 -9.78
C PRO A 344 0.99 -28.79 -11.09
N ALA A 345 0.22 -29.15 -12.10
CA ALA A 345 0.19 -28.37 -13.32
C ALA A 345 -0.13 -26.92 -12.98
N TYR A 346 0.67 -25.99 -13.46
CA TYR A 346 0.47 -24.56 -13.19
C TYR A 346 -0.95 -24.11 -13.60
N SER A 347 -1.45 -24.68 -14.70
CA SER A 347 -2.83 -24.52 -15.19
C SER A 347 -3.90 -25.04 -14.21
N SER A 348 -3.61 -26.01 -13.36
CA SER A 348 -4.59 -26.51 -12.39
C SER A 348 -4.92 -25.49 -11.30
N VAL A 349 -3.98 -24.61 -10.97
CA VAL A 349 -4.15 -23.52 -9.99
C VAL A 349 -4.73 -22.28 -10.67
N TRP A 350 -4.27 -21.92 -11.87
CA TRP A 350 -4.52 -20.61 -12.50
C TRP A 350 -5.51 -20.67 -13.67
N GLY A 351 -5.89 -21.88 -14.10
CA GLY A 351 -6.74 -22.13 -15.27
C GLY A 351 -5.96 -22.33 -16.54
N ASP A 352 -6.61 -22.89 -17.55
CA ASP A 352 -6.00 -23.41 -18.78
C ASP A 352 -5.28 -22.35 -19.66
N GLN A 353 -5.53 -21.06 -19.38
CA GLN A 353 -4.96 -19.96 -20.16
C GLN A 353 -3.59 -19.48 -19.65
N ASP A 354 -3.10 -20.00 -18.53
CA ASP A 354 -1.83 -19.58 -17.94
C ASP A 354 -0.77 -20.70 -17.90
N ASN A 355 -0.48 -21.27 -19.03
CA ASN A 355 0.57 -22.31 -19.16
C ASN A 355 1.99 -21.76 -19.11
N TYR A 356 2.21 -20.46 -19.14
CA TYR A 356 3.53 -19.82 -19.16
C TYR A 356 3.82 -18.89 -17.97
N GLY A 357 2.89 -18.73 -17.03
CA GLY A 357 3.10 -18.01 -15.78
C GLY A 357 2.80 -16.51 -15.85
N ASN A 358 1.92 -16.05 -16.74
CA ASN A 358 1.50 -14.65 -16.76
C ASN A 358 0.45 -14.34 -15.69
N ARG A 359 -0.62 -15.14 -15.63
CA ARG A 359 -1.77 -14.86 -14.75
C ARG A 359 -1.44 -15.12 -13.28
N GLY A 360 -0.79 -16.21 -13.00
CA GLY A 360 -0.45 -16.64 -11.64
C GLY A 360 0.73 -15.93 -10.99
N GLU A 361 1.47 -15.12 -11.74
CA GLU A 361 2.60 -14.34 -11.19
C GLU A 361 2.24 -12.85 -11.03
N ARG A 362 0.97 -12.54 -10.86
CA ARG A 362 0.46 -11.20 -10.64
C ARG A 362 0.02 -11.04 -9.19
N TYR A 363 0.74 -10.20 -8.46
CA TYR A 363 0.56 -10.00 -7.03
C TYR A 363 0.14 -8.57 -6.72
N LEU A 364 -0.73 -8.43 -5.73
CA LEU A 364 -1.06 -7.17 -5.06
C LEU A 364 -0.94 -7.39 -3.55
N ALA A 365 -0.82 -6.32 -2.78
CA ALA A 365 -0.85 -6.40 -1.33
C ALA A 365 -1.38 -5.11 -0.71
N GLY A 366 -1.97 -5.23 0.49
CA GLY A 366 -2.45 -4.12 1.29
C GLY A 366 -2.42 -4.44 2.77
N VAL A 367 -2.48 -3.40 3.58
CA VAL A 367 -2.62 -3.50 5.04
C VAL A 367 -4.08 -3.23 5.38
N ALA A 368 -4.70 -4.06 6.21
CA ALA A 368 -6.11 -3.93 6.58
C ALA A 368 -6.36 -4.21 8.06
N TYR A 369 -7.18 -3.38 8.69
CA TYR A 369 -7.68 -3.60 10.06
C TYR A 369 -8.94 -4.47 10.02
N LEU A 370 -8.77 -5.75 9.70
CA LEU A 370 -9.86 -6.71 9.49
C LEU A 370 -10.68 -7.02 10.75
N ASP A 371 -10.13 -6.79 11.94
CA ASP A 371 -10.83 -6.92 13.22
C ASP A 371 -11.19 -5.55 13.83
N GLY A 372 -11.08 -4.49 13.01
CA GLY A 372 -11.28 -3.11 13.43
C GLY A 372 -10.03 -2.44 14.01
N ALA A 373 -10.03 -1.12 13.99
CA ALA A 373 -8.87 -0.28 14.29
C ALA A 373 -8.29 -0.41 15.72
N ALA A 374 -8.99 -1.05 16.63
CA ALA A 374 -8.48 -1.35 17.99
C ALA A 374 -7.59 -2.61 18.03
N HIS A 375 -7.51 -3.35 16.94
CA HIS A 375 -6.76 -4.59 16.79
C HIS A 375 -5.55 -4.38 15.87
N ARG A 376 -4.63 -5.34 15.89
CA ARG A 376 -3.47 -5.32 14.98
C ARG A 376 -3.93 -5.46 13.54
N PRO A 377 -3.26 -4.80 12.58
CA PRO A 377 -3.58 -4.95 11.19
C PRO A 377 -3.13 -6.32 10.66
N SER A 378 -3.78 -6.74 9.58
CA SER A 378 -3.39 -7.92 8.81
C SER A 378 -2.69 -7.51 7.52
N ALA A 379 -1.72 -8.31 7.07
CA ALA A 379 -1.21 -8.25 5.71
C ALA A 379 -2.17 -9.00 4.78
N VAL A 380 -2.72 -8.33 3.77
CA VAL A 380 -3.54 -8.98 2.74
C VAL A 380 -2.69 -9.16 1.50
N MET A 381 -2.30 -10.40 1.21
CA MET A 381 -1.46 -10.78 0.09
C MET A 381 -2.33 -11.37 -1.02
N CYS A 382 -2.40 -10.68 -2.15
CA CYS A 382 -3.28 -11.07 -3.25
C CYS A 382 -2.50 -11.70 -4.39
N ARG A 383 -3.13 -12.63 -5.12
CA ARG A 383 -2.54 -13.30 -6.26
C ARG A 383 -3.57 -13.60 -7.34
N GLY A 384 -3.28 -13.22 -8.58
CA GLY A 384 -4.19 -13.35 -9.71
C GLY A 384 -5.28 -12.27 -9.72
N TYR A 385 -5.68 -11.81 -10.89
CA TYR A 385 -6.79 -10.86 -11.06
C TYR A 385 -7.42 -10.89 -12.46
N TYR A 386 -6.81 -11.59 -13.40
CA TYR A 386 -7.34 -11.79 -14.74
C TYR A 386 -8.25 -13.01 -14.88
N THR A 387 -8.13 -13.96 -13.96
CA THR A 387 -8.91 -15.20 -13.91
C THR A 387 -9.21 -15.53 -12.46
N ARG A 388 -8.69 -16.64 -11.93
CA ARG A 388 -8.80 -16.95 -10.49
C ARG A 388 -8.19 -15.85 -9.66
N SER A 389 -8.88 -15.49 -8.58
CA SER A 389 -8.42 -14.46 -7.64
C SER A 389 -8.31 -15.05 -6.25
N TYR A 390 -7.16 -14.83 -5.62
CA TYR A 390 -6.87 -15.26 -4.27
C TYR A 390 -6.47 -14.06 -3.44
N LEU A 391 -7.12 -13.88 -2.29
CA LEU A 391 -6.77 -12.88 -1.29
C LEU A 391 -6.50 -13.60 0.01
N TRP A 392 -5.31 -13.45 0.53
CA TRP A 392 -4.82 -14.16 1.70
C TRP A 392 -4.49 -13.18 2.82
N ALA A 393 -5.28 -13.21 3.89
CA ALA A 393 -5.05 -12.40 5.08
C ALA A 393 -4.13 -13.15 6.05
N VAL A 394 -3.10 -12.46 6.53
CA VAL A 394 -2.05 -13.00 7.41
C VAL A 394 -1.84 -12.04 8.56
N ASP A 395 -1.91 -12.58 9.78
CA ASP A 395 -1.61 -11.85 11.00
C ASP A 395 -0.16 -12.12 11.45
N PHE A 396 0.46 -11.13 12.09
CA PHE A 396 1.73 -11.26 12.77
C PHE A 396 1.60 -10.88 14.24
N ASP A 397 2.09 -11.71 15.16
CA ASP A 397 1.99 -11.52 16.60
C ASP A 397 3.30 -11.10 17.29
N GLY A 398 4.29 -10.69 16.50
CA GLY A 398 5.65 -10.40 16.95
C GLY A 398 6.58 -11.62 16.94
N LYS A 399 6.03 -12.82 16.64
CA LYS A 399 6.79 -14.08 16.61
C LYS A 399 6.46 -14.93 15.41
N GLN A 400 5.17 -15.04 15.05
CA GLN A 400 4.69 -15.94 14.02
C GLN A 400 3.71 -15.25 13.09
N LEU A 401 3.88 -15.53 11.78
CA LEU A 401 2.86 -15.30 10.78
C LEU A 401 1.83 -16.44 10.86
N THR A 402 0.55 -16.07 10.87
CA THR A 402 -0.57 -17.03 10.89
C THR A 402 -1.61 -16.64 9.84
N THR A 403 -2.13 -17.61 9.10
CA THR A 403 -3.24 -17.36 8.18
C THR A 403 -4.50 -17.02 8.99
N LYS A 404 -5.09 -15.86 8.70
CA LYS A 404 -6.41 -15.50 9.21
C LYS A 404 -7.50 -16.16 8.35
N TRP A 405 -7.45 -15.92 7.06
CA TRP A 405 -8.30 -16.55 6.05
C TRP A 405 -7.66 -16.45 4.65
N LEU A 406 -8.12 -17.32 3.75
CA LEU A 406 -7.85 -17.27 2.32
C LEU A 406 -9.16 -17.28 1.54
N HIS A 407 -9.49 -16.18 0.88
CA HIS A 407 -10.54 -16.12 -0.13
C HIS A 407 -10.04 -16.67 -1.46
N ALA A 408 -10.83 -17.49 -2.11
CA ALA A 408 -10.56 -18.01 -3.46
C ALA A 408 -11.81 -17.95 -4.34
N SER A 409 -11.79 -17.08 -5.33
CA SER A 409 -12.78 -17.06 -6.42
C SER A 409 -12.25 -17.90 -7.59
N LEU A 410 -12.65 -19.16 -7.63
CA LEU A 410 -12.12 -20.16 -8.57
C LEU A 410 -12.83 -20.17 -9.91
N THR A 411 -14.09 -19.73 -9.92
CA THR A 411 -14.95 -19.62 -11.10
C THR A 411 -15.75 -18.32 -11.05
N PRO A 412 -16.39 -17.91 -12.16
CA PRO A 412 -17.30 -16.77 -12.14
C PRO A 412 -18.53 -16.94 -11.23
N HIS A 413 -18.77 -18.16 -10.75
CA HIS A 413 -20.01 -18.54 -10.05
C HIS A 413 -19.81 -19.00 -8.62
N ASP A 414 -18.55 -19.30 -8.23
CA ASP A 414 -18.27 -19.91 -6.95
C ASP A 414 -17.06 -19.26 -6.28
N TRP A 415 -17.16 -19.08 -4.98
CA TRP A 415 -16.02 -18.71 -4.13
C TRP A 415 -16.03 -19.52 -2.84
N VAL A 416 -14.86 -19.66 -2.23
CA VAL A 416 -14.66 -20.28 -0.92
C VAL A 416 -13.74 -19.41 -0.06
N VAL A 417 -13.91 -19.50 1.25
CA VAL A 417 -12.97 -18.99 2.27
C VAL A 417 -12.45 -20.17 3.06
N MET A 418 -11.15 -20.24 3.20
CA MET A 418 -10.44 -21.31 3.91
C MET A 418 -9.69 -20.73 5.11
N ASP A 419 -9.56 -21.54 6.17
CA ASP A 419 -8.68 -21.27 7.30
C ASP A 419 -7.20 -21.61 6.99
N GLY A 420 -6.33 -21.45 7.99
CA GLY A 420 -4.89 -21.73 7.86
C GLY A 420 -4.53 -23.22 7.63
N GLU A 421 -5.48 -24.11 7.85
CA GLU A 421 -5.35 -25.55 7.63
C GLU A 421 -5.90 -25.97 6.24
N GLY A 422 -6.45 -25.00 5.48
CA GLY A 422 -7.06 -25.24 4.17
C GLY A 422 -8.48 -25.79 4.24
N LYS A 423 -9.12 -25.74 5.41
CA LYS A 423 -10.52 -26.15 5.58
C LYS A 423 -11.43 -25.02 5.14
N VAL A 424 -12.42 -25.33 4.30
CA VAL A 424 -13.46 -24.38 3.92
C VAL A 424 -14.30 -24.02 5.14
N ILE A 425 -14.37 -22.71 5.44
CA ILE A 425 -15.15 -22.14 6.54
C ILE A 425 -16.35 -21.33 6.05
N LYS A 426 -16.30 -20.84 4.81
CA LYS A 426 -17.41 -20.18 4.12
C LYS A 426 -17.35 -20.51 2.64
N GLU A 427 -18.50 -20.55 1.98
CA GLU A 427 -18.61 -20.76 0.54
C GLU A 427 -19.93 -20.24 -0.02
N ALA A 428 -19.94 -19.91 -1.31
CA ALA A 428 -21.17 -19.66 -2.05
C ALA A 428 -21.01 -20.17 -3.49
N HIS A 429 -22.14 -20.63 -4.06
CA HIS A 429 -22.21 -21.28 -5.36
C HIS A 429 -23.34 -20.70 -6.20
N GLY A 430 -23.20 -20.80 -7.52
CA GLY A 430 -24.24 -20.42 -8.47
C GLY A 430 -24.49 -18.91 -8.54
N LEU A 431 -23.52 -18.09 -8.18
CA LEU A 431 -23.60 -16.62 -8.23
C LEU A 431 -23.58 -16.12 -9.68
N SER A 432 -24.04 -14.89 -9.89
CA SER A 432 -23.94 -14.20 -11.19
C SER A 432 -22.52 -13.74 -11.50
N ALA A 433 -21.75 -13.36 -10.47
CA ALA A 433 -20.34 -12.96 -10.57
C ALA A 433 -19.65 -13.16 -9.21
N THR A 434 -18.34 -13.36 -9.24
CA THR A 434 -17.45 -13.44 -8.07
C THR A 434 -16.26 -12.49 -8.26
N ALA A 435 -15.17 -12.60 -7.50
CA ALA A 435 -13.93 -11.87 -7.80
C ALA A 435 -13.14 -12.49 -8.96
N PHE A 436 -13.59 -13.59 -9.56
CA PHE A 436 -12.96 -14.19 -10.74
C PHE A 436 -12.98 -13.21 -11.91
N ALA A 437 -11.80 -12.90 -12.46
CA ALA A 437 -11.60 -11.97 -13.56
C ALA A 437 -12.06 -10.51 -13.27
N GLN A 438 -12.14 -10.14 -11.98
CA GLN A 438 -12.66 -8.82 -11.59
C GLN A 438 -11.58 -7.93 -10.92
N GLY A 439 -10.38 -8.44 -10.68
CA GLY A 439 -9.33 -7.65 -10.03
C GLY A 439 -8.77 -6.54 -10.93
N ALA A 440 -8.17 -5.51 -10.33
CA ALA A 440 -7.46 -4.44 -11.03
C ALA A 440 -5.94 -4.58 -10.87
N HIS A 441 -5.17 -3.69 -11.47
CA HIS A 441 -3.71 -3.57 -11.23
C HIS A 441 -3.38 -2.93 -9.87
N SER A 442 -4.37 -2.50 -9.14
CA SER A 442 -4.28 -1.98 -7.78
C SER A 442 -5.43 -2.49 -6.93
N LEU A 443 -5.30 -2.38 -5.61
CA LEU A 443 -6.38 -2.57 -4.67
C LEU A 443 -6.46 -1.36 -3.73
N ALA A 444 -7.59 -1.19 -3.07
CA ALA A 444 -7.75 -0.22 -2.00
C ALA A 444 -8.41 -0.90 -0.80
N VAL A 445 -8.10 -0.39 0.38
CA VAL A 445 -8.59 -0.92 1.66
C VAL A 445 -9.28 0.22 2.41
N GLY A 446 -10.40 -0.08 3.05
CA GLY A 446 -11.12 0.86 3.90
C GLY A 446 -12.42 0.27 4.40
N ASP A 447 -12.94 0.82 5.50
CA ASP A 447 -14.25 0.49 6.07
C ASP A 447 -15.35 1.07 5.15
N VAL A 448 -15.78 0.28 4.16
CA VAL A 448 -16.74 0.74 3.13
C VAL A 448 -18.19 0.56 3.55
N ASP A 449 -18.46 -0.29 4.54
CA ASP A 449 -19.84 -0.54 4.99
C ASP A 449 -20.16 0.07 6.36
N GLY A 450 -19.15 0.63 7.04
CA GLY A 450 -19.29 1.39 8.28
C GLY A 450 -19.39 0.50 9.52
N ASP A 451 -18.91 -0.74 9.47
CA ASP A 451 -18.94 -1.67 10.59
C ASP A 451 -17.71 -1.55 11.52
N GLY A 452 -16.70 -0.76 11.09
CA GLY A 452 -15.47 -0.50 11.83
C GLY A 452 -14.32 -1.43 11.48
N CYS A 453 -14.51 -2.34 10.53
CA CYS A 453 -13.49 -3.20 9.96
C CYS A 453 -13.20 -2.80 8.50
N ASP A 454 -12.02 -3.09 8.01
CA ASP A 454 -11.67 -2.75 6.63
C ASP A 454 -12.08 -3.85 5.65
N GLU A 455 -12.65 -3.44 4.51
CA GLU A 455 -12.87 -4.24 3.33
C GLU A 455 -11.76 -4.03 2.30
N ILE A 456 -11.65 -4.99 1.38
CA ILE A 456 -10.69 -4.95 0.29
C ILE A 456 -11.43 -4.74 -1.04
N THR A 457 -11.36 -3.53 -1.59
CA THR A 457 -11.82 -3.24 -2.95
C THR A 457 -10.81 -3.78 -3.95
N TYR A 458 -11.16 -4.87 -4.62
CA TYR A 458 -10.30 -5.65 -5.51
C TYR A 458 -10.76 -5.51 -6.97
N GLY A 459 -10.64 -4.31 -7.52
CA GLY A 459 -11.14 -4.02 -8.87
C GLY A 459 -12.66 -3.90 -8.92
N SER A 460 -13.31 -4.67 -9.79
CA SER A 460 -14.77 -4.73 -9.95
C SER A 460 -15.48 -5.57 -8.88
N ALA A 461 -14.76 -6.08 -7.89
CA ALA A 461 -15.29 -6.80 -6.74
C ALA A 461 -14.75 -6.21 -5.43
N ALA A 462 -15.46 -6.46 -4.34
CA ALA A 462 -14.98 -6.18 -2.99
C ALA A 462 -15.12 -7.43 -2.10
N ILE A 463 -14.15 -7.60 -1.21
CA ILE A 463 -14.08 -8.69 -0.24
C ILE A 463 -14.23 -8.09 1.15
N ASN A 464 -15.15 -8.65 1.92
CA ASN A 464 -15.46 -8.26 3.28
C ASN A 464 -14.29 -8.64 4.23
N HIS A 465 -14.19 -7.95 5.36
CA HIS A 465 -13.17 -8.15 6.41
C HIS A 465 -13.01 -9.63 6.84
N ASP A 466 -14.06 -10.42 6.72
CA ASP A 466 -14.10 -11.85 7.08
C ASP A 466 -13.79 -12.82 5.92
N GLY A 467 -13.32 -12.28 4.78
CA GLY A 467 -12.95 -13.00 3.58
C GLY A 467 -14.12 -13.36 2.66
N SER A 468 -15.39 -13.13 3.04
CA SER A 468 -16.52 -13.36 2.14
C SER A 468 -16.58 -12.31 1.02
N LEU A 469 -17.19 -12.66 -0.11
CA LEU A 469 -17.45 -11.69 -1.17
C LEU A 469 -18.50 -10.69 -0.69
N LEU A 470 -18.17 -9.39 -0.69
CA LEU A 470 -19.11 -8.32 -0.38
C LEU A 470 -20.01 -8.07 -1.60
N TYR A 471 -19.42 -7.79 -2.74
CA TYR A 471 -20.12 -7.69 -4.03
C TYR A 471 -19.18 -7.98 -5.21
N SER A 472 -19.79 -8.16 -6.39
CA SER A 472 -19.10 -8.14 -7.68
C SER A 472 -19.99 -7.46 -8.72
N THR A 473 -19.45 -6.48 -9.42
CA THR A 473 -20.18 -5.75 -10.48
C THR A 473 -20.26 -6.54 -11.79
N GLY A 474 -19.36 -7.52 -11.98
CA GLY A 474 -19.25 -8.27 -13.22
C GLY A 474 -18.69 -7.47 -14.40
N LEU A 475 -18.09 -6.30 -14.16
CA LEU A 475 -17.55 -5.42 -15.21
C LEU A 475 -16.17 -5.81 -15.71
N GLY A 476 -15.53 -6.78 -15.07
CA GLY A 476 -14.25 -7.33 -15.48
C GLY A 476 -13.06 -6.54 -14.94
N HIS A 477 -11.89 -6.90 -15.45
CA HIS A 477 -10.59 -6.34 -15.08
C HIS A 477 -10.42 -4.89 -15.56
N GLY A 478 -9.53 -4.14 -14.89
CA GLY A 478 -9.11 -2.81 -15.29
C GLY A 478 -7.83 -2.33 -14.60
N ASP A 479 -7.30 -1.21 -15.08
CA ASP A 479 -5.94 -0.75 -14.75
C ASP A 479 -5.86 0.19 -13.54
N ALA A 480 -6.83 1.06 -13.35
CA ALA A 480 -6.80 2.08 -12.32
C ALA A 480 -8.07 2.04 -11.46
N LEU A 481 -7.87 2.20 -10.16
CA LEU A 481 -8.92 2.17 -9.15
C LEU A 481 -8.62 3.21 -8.08
N HIS A 482 -9.65 3.96 -7.68
CA HIS A 482 -9.61 4.93 -6.59
C HIS A 482 -10.78 4.68 -5.64
N LEU A 483 -10.51 4.58 -4.34
CA LEU A 483 -11.49 4.49 -3.26
C LEU A 483 -11.29 5.69 -2.33
N SER A 484 -12.33 6.49 -2.15
CA SER A 484 -12.37 7.60 -1.18
C SER A 484 -13.81 8.10 -1.03
N ASP A 485 -14.03 9.09 -0.17
CA ASP A 485 -15.20 9.95 -0.19
C ASP A 485 -15.07 10.91 -1.40
N LEU A 486 -15.39 10.36 -2.59
CA LEU A 486 -15.21 11.06 -3.88
C LEU A 486 -16.34 12.07 -4.13
N ASP A 487 -17.54 11.79 -3.61
CA ASP A 487 -18.72 12.66 -3.63
C ASP A 487 -19.19 12.96 -2.20
N PRO A 488 -18.64 13.99 -1.54
CA PRO A 488 -18.99 14.34 -0.15
C PRO A 488 -20.45 14.73 0.08
N ASP A 489 -21.27 14.80 -0.95
CA ASP A 489 -22.72 15.02 -0.83
C ASP A 489 -23.50 13.70 -0.69
N ARG A 490 -22.83 12.56 -0.83
CA ARG A 490 -23.33 11.22 -0.58
C ARG A 490 -22.74 10.68 0.74
N PRO A 491 -23.48 9.88 1.50
CA PRO A 491 -22.92 9.20 2.67
C PRO A 491 -22.13 7.94 2.22
N GLY A 492 -20.94 7.74 2.79
CA GLY A 492 -20.11 6.57 2.55
C GLY A 492 -18.92 6.87 1.65
N LEU A 493 -18.33 5.82 1.09
CA LEU A 493 -17.21 5.90 0.17
C LEU A 493 -17.65 5.49 -1.24
N GLU A 494 -16.96 5.98 -2.24
CA GLU A 494 -17.15 5.61 -3.63
C GLU A 494 -15.88 5.04 -4.23
N VAL A 495 -16.10 4.29 -5.31
CA VAL A 495 -15.03 3.76 -6.16
C VAL A 495 -15.14 4.35 -7.55
N PHE A 496 -14.05 4.90 -8.06
CA PHE A 496 -13.85 5.18 -9.48
C PHE A 496 -12.89 4.17 -10.07
N MET A 497 -13.27 3.52 -11.17
CA MET A 497 -12.47 2.50 -11.84
C MET A 497 -12.56 2.61 -13.36
N VAL A 498 -11.47 2.29 -14.07
CA VAL A 498 -11.44 2.14 -15.53
C VAL A 498 -11.33 0.67 -15.92
N HIS A 499 -11.87 0.30 -17.10
CA HIS A 499 -11.99 -1.09 -17.55
C HIS A 499 -11.19 -1.38 -18.81
N GLU A 500 -10.40 -2.44 -18.78
CA GLU A 500 -9.64 -3.02 -19.90
C GLU A 500 -10.51 -3.99 -20.73
N GLU A 501 -11.58 -4.53 -20.13
CA GLU A 501 -12.46 -5.50 -20.78
C GLU A 501 -13.80 -4.90 -21.19
N ARG A 502 -14.50 -5.58 -22.12
CA ARG A 502 -15.83 -5.14 -22.56
C ARG A 502 -16.88 -5.34 -21.48
N PRO A 503 -17.78 -4.36 -21.34
CA PRO A 503 -17.83 -3.07 -22.02
C PRO A 503 -16.84 -2.11 -21.41
N TYR A 504 -15.91 -1.60 -22.21
CA TYR A 504 -14.85 -0.66 -21.83
C TYR A 504 -15.39 0.63 -21.22
N GLY A 505 -14.48 1.50 -20.76
CA GLY A 505 -14.80 2.81 -20.20
C GLY A 505 -14.50 2.89 -18.70
N SER A 506 -15.30 3.62 -17.97
CA SER A 506 -15.14 3.77 -16.51
C SER A 506 -16.45 3.69 -15.77
N ASP A 507 -16.40 3.32 -14.50
CA ASP A 507 -17.53 3.39 -13.59
C ASP A 507 -17.21 4.21 -12.34
N PHE A 508 -18.26 4.79 -11.78
CA PHE A 508 -18.31 5.42 -10.48
C PHE A 508 -19.43 4.74 -9.70
N ARG A 509 -19.11 4.14 -8.56
CA ARG A 509 -20.02 3.29 -7.82
C ARG A 509 -19.94 3.52 -6.32
N ASP A 510 -21.01 3.19 -5.64
CA ASP A 510 -21.09 3.05 -4.20
C ASP A 510 -20.15 1.92 -3.73
N ALA A 511 -19.22 2.22 -2.82
CA ALA A 511 -18.19 1.26 -2.41
C ALA A 511 -18.73 0.15 -1.51
N ARG A 512 -19.84 0.36 -0.81
CA ARG A 512 -20.47 -0.61 0.07
C ARG A 512 -21.27 -1.66 -0.69
N THR A 513 -22.00 -1.24 -1.74
CA THR A 513 -23.00 -2.08 -2.41
C THR A 513 -22.58 -2.52 -3.80
N GLY A 514 -21.61 -1.84 -4.42
CA GLY A 514 -21.26 -2.02 -5.82
C GLY A 514 -22.29 -1.43 -6.80
N GLU A 515 -23.28 -0.66 -6.32
CA GLU A 515 -24.26 0.00 -7.18
C GLU A 515 -23.57 1.02 -8.08
N ILE A 516 -23.77 0.89 -9.39
CA ILE A 516 -23.20 1.80 -10.38
C ILE A 516 -23.99 3.10 -10.37
N LEU A 517 -23.38 4.17 -9.92
CA LEU A 517 -23.95 5.52 -9.84
C LEU A 517 -23.84 6.26 -11.18
N TYR A 518 -22.69 6.10 -11.84
CA TYR A 518 -22.43 6.66 -13.15
C TYR A 518 -21.48 5.77 -13.95
N ARG A 519 -21.60 5.79 -15.27
CA ARG A 519 -20.75 5.01 -16.16
C ARG A 519 -20.49 5.71 -17.46
N THR A 520 -19.24 5.69 -17.92
CA THR A 520 -18.89 6.00 -19.31
C THR A 520 -18.69 4.69 -20.07
N LEU A 521 -18.96 4.73 -21.37
CA LEU A 521 -18.67 3.61 -22.26
C LEU A 521 -17.63 4.05 -23.28
N ASP A 522 -16.64 3.21 -23.51
CA ASP A 522 -15.63 3.43 -24.53
C ASP A 522 -15.68 2.31 -25.59
N ARG A 523 -14.91 2.47 -26.67
CA ARG A 523 -14.81 1.49 -27.76
C ARG A 523 -13.62 0.55 -27.59
N ASP A 524 -12.68 0.93 -26.75
CA ASP A 524 -11.42 0.26 -26.51
C ASP A 524 -11.03 0.37 -25.03
N ASP A 525 -9.99 -0.34 -24.64
CA ASP A 525 -9.37 -0.32 -23.33
C ASP A 525 -9.11 1.12 -22.84
N ALA A 526 -9.69 1.49 -21.70
CA ALA A 526 -9.51 2.80 -21.11
C ALA A 526 -8.14 2.99 -20.41
N GLY A 527 -7.46 1.92 -20.07
CA GLY A 527 -6.07 1.79 -19.63
C GLY A 527 -5.59 2.70 -18.49
N ARG A 528 -6.12 3.91 -18.33
CA ARG A 528 -5.72 4.89 -17.29
C ARG A 528 -6.90 5.74 -16.86
N GLY A 529 -6.93 5.98 -15.53
CA GLY A 529 -7.91 6.87 -14.91
C GLY A 529 -7.33 7.52 -13.66
N VAL A 530 -7.83 8.70 -13.31
CA VAL A 530 -7.44 9.45 -12.13
C VAL A 530 -8.68 10.05 -11.47
N ALA A 531 -8.72 10.02 -10.15
CA ALA A 531 -9.63 10.82 -9.34
C ALA A 531 -8.78 11.73 -8.43
N ALA A 532 -9.06 13.03 -8.44
CA ALA A 532 -8.35 14.00 -7.60
C ALA A 532 -9.21 15.26 -7.41
N ASP A 533 -9.20 15.84 -6.21
CA ASP A 533 -9.77 17.15 -5.95
C ASP A 533 -8.81 18.23 -6.46
N ILE A 534 -9.05 18.74 -7.67
CA ILE A 534 -8.19 19.70 -8.37
C ILE A 534 -8.87 21.04 -8.60
N ASP A 535 -10.18 21.15 -8.48
CA ASP A 535 -10.93 22.40 -8.66
C ASP A 535 -11.71 22.76 -7.40
N GLY A 536 -11.10 23.52 -6.51
CA GLY A 536 -11.72 23.98 -5.25
C GLY A 536 -13.02 24.80 -5.40
N ARG A 537 -13.51 25.04 -6.61
CA ARG A 537 -14.84 25.65 -6.86
C ARG A 537 -15.95 24.60 -6.85
N HIS A 538 -15.62 23.35 -7.01
CA HIS A 538 -16.51 22.21 -6.92
C HIS A 538 -16.18 21.41 -5.67
N ARG A 539 -17.19 20.80 -5.09
CA ARG A 539 -17.03 19.96 -3.92
C ARG A 539 -16.89 18.51 -4.37
N GLY A 540 -15.90 17.81 -3.84
CA GLY A 540 -15.59 16.43 -4.23
C GLY A 540 -14.47 16.34 -5.23
N PHE A 541 -14.29 15.16 -5.79
CA PHE A 541 -13.18 14.84 -6.68
C PHE A 541 -13.58 14.95 -8.15
N GLU A 542 -12.73 15.54 -8.97
CA GLU A 542 -12.80 15.39 -10.42
C GLU A 542 -12.25 14.02 -10.82
N MET A 543 -12.96 13.36 -11.73
CA MET A 543 -12.62 12.03 -12.22
C MET A 543 -12.54 12.04 -13.75
N TRP A 544 -11.49 11.44 -14.31
CA TRP A 544 -11.37 11.30 -15.76
C TRP A 544 -10.62 10.03 -16.15
N SER A 545 -10.90 9.54 -17.32
CA SER A 545 -10.24 8.40 -17.95
C SER A 545 -9.74 8.76 -19.33
N LEU A 546 -8.78 7.97 -19.85
CA LEU A 546 -8.30 8.11 -21.20
C LEU A 546 -9.38 7.64 -22.18
N ASP A 547 -9.77 8.51 -23.12
CA ASP A 547 -10.59 8.17 -24.29
C ASP A 547 -9.68 8.07 -25.52
N ARG A 548 -9.65 6.91 -26.16
CA ARG A 548 -8.84 6.67 -27.37
C ARG A 548 -9.58 7.03 -28.67
N ARG A 549 -10.64 7.83 -28.61
CA ARG A 549 -11.43 8.20 -29.80
C ARG A 549 -10.79 9.27 -30.67
N GLU A 550 -9.59 9.75 -30.36
CA GLU A 550 -8.82 10.68 -31.21
C GLU A 550 -7.49 10.09 -31.65
#